data_32d9b24f31c61511d8d6ae9e0de3e57c
#
_entry.id   32d9b24f31c61511d8d6ae9e0de3e57c
#
_cell.length_a   1.000
_cell.length_b   1.000
_cell.length_c   1.000
_cell.angle_alpha   90.00
_cell.angle_beta   90.00
_cell.angle_gamma   90.00
#
_symmetry.space_group_name_H-M   'P 1'
#
loop_
_entity.id
_entity.type
_entity.pdbx_description
1 polymer ?
#
loop_
_entity_poly.entity_id
_entity_poly.type
_entity_poly.pdbx_seq_one_letter_code
_entity_poly.pdbx_strand_id
1 'polypeptide(L)'
;MEKKASEGLTTRLLHADRRGGVEHGATHKPLHPSSAFGYDTARELVSVFKGERSGHVYARQGNPTNAALETKLTLLEDGVGTVSFATGMAAIASLLVALLKRDDHIVASRFLFGNTASLLNTLEGLGCGLTLVDATDAADVERAITPRTRLVFVETIANPGTQVADLEAIGKLCGERGLLYVVDNTMTTPYLFRPKTVGAGLVVNSLTKSIGGHGNALGGAVTDTGVFDWSRFANIAEPYKKGEPRGWGLLQIRKRGLRDIGATLAADAAHRIATGAETLALRMDRACDNALRLATWLAAQPGVKRVNHPGLETHPQHANAKRWFKAGGALMSFELDDARDCLAFLDRLDVVIKSSHLGDNRTLAIPVAHTIFWEMGAQRRQAMGIADSLIRVSVGIEDHEDLRADFERALAAV
;
A
#
# COMPACT_ATOMS: atom_id res chain seq x y z
N MET A 1 -11.81 29.28 12.85
CA MET A 1 -12.57 28.01 12.92
C MET A 1 -12.18 27.31 14.21
N GLU A 2 -13.05 27.30 15.19
CA GLU A 2 -12.83 26.59 16.46
C GLU A 2 -12.53 25.11 16.17
N LYS A 3 -11.48 24.59 16.83
CA LYS A 3 -11.20 23.16 16.89
C LYS A 3 -12.38 22.48 17.59
N LYS A 4 -13.35 21.94 16.81
CA LYS A 4 -14.28 20.94 17.36
C LYS A 4 -13.44 19.83 18.00
N ALA A 5 -13.85 19.40 19.20
CA ALA A 5 -13.29 18.25 19.91
C ALA A 5 -13.01 17.11 18.91
N SER A 6 -11.90 16.40 19.08
CA SER A 6 -11.31 15.48 18.11
C SER A 6 -12.30 14.40 17.65
N GLU A 7 -12.93 14.63 16.51
CA GLU A 7 -13.71 13.58 15.84
C GLU A 7 -12.81 12.38 15.55
N GLY A 8 -13.30 11.19 15.83
CA GLY A 8 -12.59 9.94 15.54
C GLY A 8 -12.34 9.74 14.03
N LEU A 9 -11.37 8.89 13.67
CA LEU A 9 -10.96 8.67 12.29
C LEU A 9 -12.13 8.27 11.39
N THR A 10 -12.97 7.34 11.81
CA THR A 10 -14.12 6.86 11.02
C THR A 10 -15.13 7.98 10.74
N THR A 11 -15.48 8.78 11.75
CA THR A 11 -16.37 9.95 11.58
C THR A 11 -15.79 10.92 10.56
N ARG A 12 -14.51 11.25 10.70
CA ARG A 12 -13.82 12.17 9.77
C ARG A 12 -13.80 11.63 8.35
N LEU A 13 -13.58 10.32 8.18
CA LEU A 13 -13.52 9.63 6.88
C LEU A 13 -14.88 9.65 6.18
N LEU A 14 -15.95 9.31 6.90
CA LEU A 14 -17.33 9.30 6.37
C LEU A 14 -17.77 10.67 5.83
N HIS A 15 -17.23 11.75 6.39
CA HIS A 15 -17.62 13.11 6.05
C HIS A 15 -16.56 13.90 5.27
N ALA A 16 -15.40 13.31 4.97
CA ALA A 16 -14.26 14.03 4.37
C ALA A 16 -14.59 14.68 3.03
N ASP A 17 -15.19 13.92 2.13
CA ASP A 17 -15.56 14.35 0.78
C ASP A 17 -16.80 15.24 0.71
N ARG A 18 -17.59 15.29 1.81
CA ARG A 18 -18.81 16.12 1.91
C ARG A 18 -18.52 17.54 2.36
N ARG A 19 -17.40 17.79 3.05
CA ARG A 19 -17.06 19.11 3.61
C ARG A 19 -16.85 20.20 2.57
N GLY A 20 -16.52 19.82 1.32
CA GLY A 20 -16.40 20.72 0.17
C GLY A 20 -17.72 20.97 -0.60
N GLY A 21 -18.83 20.45 -0.08
CA GLY A 21 -20.14 20.49 -0.76
C GLY A 21 -20.44 19.22 -1.54
N VAL A 22 -21.72 18.90 -1.68
CA VAL A 22 -22.21 17.73 -2.42
C VAL A 22 -23.35 18.18 -3.33
N GLU A 23 -23.28 17.77 -4.58
CA GLU A 23 -24.23 18.13 -5.63
C GLU A 23 -25.63 17.63 -5.26
N HIS A 24 -26.63 18.50 -5.44
CA HIS A 24 -28.04 18.19 -5.21
C HIS A 24 -28.39 17.64 -3.81
N GLY A 25 -27.54 17.88 -2.80
CA GLY A 25 -27.76 17.39 -1.44
C GLY A 25 -27.62 15.86 -1.27
N ALA A 26 -26.96 15.17 -2.21
CA ALA A 26 -26.74 13.73 -2.14
C ALA A 26 -26.02 13.34 -0.84
N THR A 27 -26.37 12.19 -0.24
CA THR A 27 -25.70 11.70 0.96
C THR A 27 -24.31 11.18 0.67
N HIS A 28 -24.09 10.62 -0.52
CA HIS A 28 -22.80 10.15 -1.03
C HIS A 28 -22.31 11.05 -2.17
N LYS A 29 -20.99 11.22 -2.31
CA LYS A 29 -20.43 12.00 -3.43
C LYS A 29 -20.78 11.35 -4.77
N PRO A 30 -21.41 12.09 -5.72
CA PRO A 30 -21.81 11.54 -7.00
C PRO A 30 -20.65 11.05 -7.85
N LEU A 31 -20.92 10.04 -8.67
CA LEU A 31 -20.01 9.56 -9.70
C LEU A 31 -20.03 10.47 -10.93
N HIS A 32 -18.87 10.99 -11.34
CA HIS A 32 -18.68 11.82 -12.53
C HIS A 32 -17.88 11.03 -13.59
N PRO A 33 -18.54 10.37 -14.55
CA PRO A 33 -17.86 9.57 -15.57
C PRO A 33 -17.32 10.41 -16.74
N SER A 34 -17.50 11.74 -16.72
CA SER A 34 -17.06 12.61 -17.82
C SER A 34 -15.56 12.59 -18.02
N SER A 35 -15.12 12.44 -19.27
CA SER A 35 -13.71 12.51 -19.67
C SER A 35 -13.19 13.94 -19.84
N ALA A 36 -14.08 14.92 -20.09
CA ALA A 36 -13.75 16.32 -20.28
C ALA A 36 -14.80 17.23 -19.61
N PHE A 37 -14.39 18.44 -19.28
CA PHE A 37 -15.21 19.42 -18.56
C PHE A 37 -15.25 20.73 -19.33
N GLY A 38 -16.45 21.29 -19.52
CA GLY A 38 -16.72 22.56 -20.17
C GLY A 38 -16.87 23.71 -19.19
N TYR A 39 -16.78 24.93 -19.72
CA TYR A 39 -16.96 26.19 -18.99
C TYR A 39 -17.84 27.15 -19.82
N ASP A 40 -18.56 28.01 -19.17
CA ASP A 40 -19.48 28.93 -19.85
C ASP A 40 -18.74 29.93 -20.74
N THR A 41 -17.50 30.28 -20.36
CA THR A 41 -16.67 31.21 -21.14
C THR A 41 -15.27 30.65 -21.38
N ALA A 42 -14.69 31.04 -22.54
CA ALA A 42 -13.30 30.71 -22.84
C ALA A 42 -12.32 31.31 -21.81
N ARG A 43 -12.63 32.41 -21.17
CA ARG A 43 -11.81 33.05 -20.12
C ARG A 43 -11.78 32.19 -18.86
N GLU A 44 -12.87 31.60 -18.45
CA GLU A 44 -12.91 30.64 -17.33
C GLU A 44 -12.07 29.42 -17.62
N LEU A 45 -12.21 28.83 -18.80
CA LEU A 45 -11.39 27.71 -19.23
C LEU A 45 -9.90 28.05 -19.17
N VAL A 46 -9.50 29.22 -19.68
CA VAL A 46 -8.10 29.70 -19.61
C VAL A 46 -7.62 29.84 -18.18
N SER A 47 -8.42 30.41 -17.27
CA SER A 47 -8.04 30.60 -15.87
C SER A 47 -7.83 29.26 -15.15
N VAL A 48 -8.62 28.21 -15.48
CA VAL A 48 -8.43 26.86 -14.93
C VAL A 48 -7.16 26.23 -15.49
N PHE A 49 -6.87 26.36 -16.80
CA PHE A 49 -5.63 25.86 -17.39
C PHE A 49 -4.38 26.50 -16.77
N LYS A 50 -4.45 27.79 -16.44
CA LYS A 50 -3.36 28.54 -15.78
C LYS A 50 -3.24 28.23 -14.28
N GLY A 51 -4.24 27.55 -13.67
CA GLY A 51 -4.31 27.30 -12.24
C GLY A 51 -4.69 28.53 -11.40
N GLU A 52 -5.23 29.57 -12.02
CA GLU A 52 -5.76 30.78 -11.37
C GLU A 52 -7.13 30.51 -10.72
N ARG A 53 -7.86 29.53 -11.24
CA ARG A 53 -9.12 29.02 -10.72
C ARG A 53 -9.06 27.50 -10.55
N SER A 54 -9.61 26.99 -9.46
CA SER A 54 -9.80 25.55 -9.25
C SER A 54 -10.83 24.99 -10.24
N GLY A 55 -10.58 23.80 -10.80
CA GLY A 55 -11.47 23.15 -11.74
C GLY A 55 -10.86 21.90 -12.38
N HIS A 56 -11.67 21.23 -13.19
CA HIS A 56 -11.26 20.06 -13.96
C HIS A 56 -11.34 20.37 -15.45
N VAL A 57 -10.41 19.87 -16.26
CA VAL A 57 -10.40 20.06 -17.71
C VAL A 57 -10.46 18.74 -18.46
N TYR A 58 -9.72 17.75 -18.01
CA TYR A 58 -9.63 16.43 -18.63
C TYR A 58 -9.36 15.36 -17.56
N ALA A 59 -10.12 14.27 -17.56
CA ALA A 59 -10.12 13.27 -16.49
C ALA A 59 -8.76 12.60 -16.27
N ARG A 60 -7.90 12.48 -17.32
CA ARG A 60 -6.53 11.98 -17.17
C ARG A 60 -5.70 12.80 -16.17
N GLN A 61 -6.02 14.08 -15.96
CA GLN A 61 -5.32 14.96 -15.01
C GLN A 61 -6.01 15.06 -13.65
N GLY A 62 -7.32 14.83 -13.62
CA GLY A 62 -8.15 14.91 -12.43
C GLY A 62 -9.64 14.91 -12.78
N ASN A 63 -10.44 14.33 -11.87
CA ASN A 63 -11.88 14.15 -11.98
C ASN A 63 -12.48 14.41 -10.59
N PRO A 64 -13.71 14.97 -10.46
CA PRO A 64 -14.32 15.22 -9.16
C PRO A 64 -14.44 13.99 -8.26
N THR A 65 -14.72 12.81 -8.85
CA THR A 65 -14.81 11.54 -8.09
C THR A 65 -13.44 11.12 -7.55
N ASN A 66 -12.38 11.23 -8.38
CA ASN A 66 -11.02 10.94 -7.95
C ASN A 66 -10.57 11.92 -6.85
N ALA A 67 -10.89 13.22 -7.00
CA ALA A 67 -10.57 14.22 -6.00
C ALA A 67 -11.25 13.95 -4.64
N ALA A 68 -12.49 13.45 -4.64
CA ALA A 68 -13.19 13.04 -3.43
C ALA A 68 -12.50 11.86 -2.74
N LEU A 69 -12.07 10.83 -3.51
CA LEU A 69 -11.27 9.72 -3.00
C LEU A 69 -9.93 10.21 -2.45
N GLU A 70 -9.20 11.06 -3.20
CA GLU A 70 -7.91 11.62 -2.78
C GLU A 70 -8.03 12.40 -1.45
N THR A 71 -9.16 13.10 -1.23
CA THR A 71 -9.45 13.78 0.04
C THR A 71 -9.57 12.78 1.20
N LYS A 72 -10.29 11.66 1.01
CA LYS A 72 -10.39 10.59 2.01
C LYS A 72 -9.04 9.96 2.33
N LEU A 73 -8.23 9.67 1.31
CA LEU A 73 -6.90 9.06 1.46
C LEU A 73 -5.91 10.01 2.16
N THR A 74 -5.92 11.29 1.80
CA THR A 74 -5.11 12.32 2.47
C THR A 74 -5.44 12.39 3.95
N LEU A 75 -6.73 12.33 4.32
CA LEU A 75 -7.17 12.31 5.71
C LEU A 75 -6.73 11.02 6.44
N LEU A 76 -6.86 9.87 5.77
CA LEU A 76 -6.47 8.59 6.34
C LEU A 76 -4.98 8.56 6.72
N GLU A 77 -4.10 9.00 5.83
CA GLU A 77 -2.64 9.03 6.04
C GLU A 77 -2.15 10.26 6.83
N ASP A 78 -3.07 11.16 7.24
CA ASP A 78 -2.70 12.45 7.84
C ASP A 78 -1.72 13.24 6.98
N GLY A 79 -1.92 13.18 5.65
CA GLY A 79 -1.07 13.78 4.65
C GLY A 79 -1.43 15.23 4.33
N VAL A 80 -0.70 15.81 3.38
CA VAL A 80 -0.95 17.15 2.81
C VAL A 80 -1.60 17.09 1.45
N GLY A 81 -1.55 15.93 0.80
CA GLY A 81 -2.20 15.68 -0.48
C GLY A 81 -1.96 14.27 -0.98
N THR A 82 -2.81 13.83 -1.88
CA THR A 82 -2.75 12.50 -2.48
C THR A 82 -2.95 12.58 -3.99
N VAL A 83 -2.29 11.69 -4.74
CA VAL A 83 -2.53 11.44 -6.16
C VAL A 83 -2.96 9.99 -6.31
N SER A 84 -4.10 9.74 -6.96
CA SER A 84 -4.64 8.42 -7.25
C SER A 84 -4.25 7.93 -8.65
N PHE A 85 -4.06 6.60 -8.77
CA PHE A 85 -3.57 5.91 -9.97
C PHE A 85 -4.41 4.66 -10.26
N ALA A 86 -4.34 4.18 -11.49
CA ALA A 86 -5.08 3.00 -11.94
C ALA A 86 -4.79 1.72 -11.15
N THR A 87 -3.57 1.57 -10.60
CA THR A 87 -3.14 0.41 -9.80
C THR A 87 -2.06 0.83 -8.79
N GLY A 88 -1.78 -0.02 -7.79
CA GLY A 88 -0.63 0.18 -6.89
C GLY A 88 0.69 0.23 -7.65
N MET A 89 0.89 -0.65 -8.64
CA MET A 89 2.09 -0.64 -9.48
C MET A 89 2.20 0.63 -10.32
N ALA A 90 1.08 1.16 -10.81
CA ALA A 90 1.06 2.44 -11.52
C ALA A 90 1.46 3.61 -10.60
N ALA A 91 1.04 3.57 -9.33
CA ALA A 91 1.45 4.54 -8.33
C ALA A 91 2.97 4.51 -8.08
N ILE A 92 3.54 3.31 -7.86
CA ILE A 92 4.98 3.12 -7.65
C ILE A 92 5.78 3.53 -8.89
N ALA A 93 5.41 3.05 -10.08
CA ALA A 93 6.10 3.38 -11.33
C ALA A 93 6.09 4.89 -11.60
N SER A 94 4.92 5.52 -11.45
CA SER A 94 4.75 6.96 -11.65
C SER A 94 5.56 7.81 -10.67
N LEU A 95 5.59 7.41 -9.40
CA LEU A 95 6.43 8.02 -8.37
C LEU A 95 7.91 7.97 -8.76
N LEU A 96 8.42 6.77 -9.08
CA LEU A 96 9.83 6.54 -9.37
C LEU A 96 10.27 7.28 -10.64
N VAL A 97 9.50 7.15 -11.74
CA VAL A 97 9.80 7.86 -13.02
C VAL A 97 9.69 9.38 -12.87
N ALA A 98 8.78 9.88 -12.03
CA ALA A 98 8.66 11.32 -11.81
C ALA A 98 9.83 11.91 -11.02
N LEU A 99 10.41 11.15 -10.08
CA LEU A 99 11.39 11.67 -9.11
C LEU A 99 12.84 11.27 -9.40
N LEU A 100 13.09 10.19 -10.14
CA LEU A 100 14.43 9.70 -10.39
C LEU A 100 14.94 10.07 -11.78
N LYS A 101 16.25 10.09 -11.87
CA LYS A 101 17.02 10.30 -13.11
C LYS A 101 18.07 9.22 -13.25
N ARG A 102 18.64 9.11 -14.44
CA ARG A 102 19.84 8.31 -14.67
C ARG A 102 20.92 8.65 -13.64
N ASP A 103 21.64 7.65 -13.17
CA ASP A 103 22.72 7.72 -12.16
C ASP A 103 22.25 8.00 -10.73
N ASP A 104 20.96 8.24 -10.48
CA ASP A 104 20.42 8.22 -9.12
C ASP A 104 20.45 6.80 -8.56
N HIS A 105 20.42 6.68 -7.23
CA HIS A 105 20.48 5.41 -6.54
C HIS A 105 19.27 5.24 -5.60
N ILE A 106 18.77 4.00 -5.54
CA ILE A 106 17.68 3.55 -4.68
C ILE A 106 18.23 2.51 -3.71
N VAL A 107 17.93 2.65 -2.42
CA VAL A 107 18.05 1.57 -1.44
C VAL A 107 16.65 1.02 -1.20
N ALA A 108 16.45 -0.29 -1.35
CA ALA A 108 15.12 -0.89 -1.24
C ALA A 108 15.17 -2.20 -0.45
N SER A 109 14.08 -2.51 0.25
CA SER A 109 13.95 -3.79 0.95
C SER A 109 14.03 -4.96 -0.02
N ARG A 110 14.78 -6.01 0.31
CA ARG A 110 14.78 -7.27 -0.45
C ARG A 110 13.49 -8.06 -0.31
N PHE A 111 12.64 -7.71 0.65
CA PHE A 111 11.36 -8.37 0.92
C PHE A 111 10.17 -7.72 0.22
N LEU A 112 10.42 -6.79 -0.71
CA LEU A 112 9.36 -6.14 -1.50
C LEU A 112 8.54 -7.16 -2.29
N PHE A 113 7.27 -6.82 -2.53
CA PHE A 113 6.42 -7.53 -3.45
C PHE A 113 7.10 -7.76 -4.82
N GLY A 114 6.98 -8.97 -5.36
CA GLY A 114 7.76 -9.41 -6.53
C GLY A 114 7.70 -8.45 -7.73
N ASN A 115 6.52 -7.88 -8.03
CA ASN A 115 6.40 -6.94 -9.15
C ASN A 115 7.08 -5.59 -8.85
N THR A 116 7.12 -5.16 -7.59
CA THR A 116 7.89 -3.96 -7.21
C THR A 116 9.39 -4.19 -7.42
N ALA A 117 9.90 -5.35 -6.99
CA ALA A 117 11.29 -5.73 -7.24
C ALA A 117 11.61 -5.82 -8.74
N SER A 118 10.71 -6.39 -9.55
CA SER A 118 10.84 -6.44 -11.02
C SER A 118 10.87 -5.05 -11.65
N LEU A 119 10.02 -4.13 -11.19
CA LEU A 119 10.03 -2.73 -11.64
C LEU A 119 11.34 -2.03 -11.29
N LEU A 120 11.88 -2.25 -10.09
CA LEU A 120 13.18 -1.67 -9.69
C LEU A 120 14.32 -2.18 -10.56
N ASN A 121 14.35 -3.48 -10.90
CA ASN A 121 15.32 -4.05 -11.84
C ASN A 121 15.18 -3.42 -13.26
N THR A 122 13.95 -3.11 -13.68
CA THR A 122 13.72 -2.40 -14.95
C THR A 122 14.33 -1.00 -14.91
N LEU A 123 14.19 -0.27 -13.80
CA LEU A 123 14.81 1.05 -13.63
C LEU A 123 16.34 0.97 -13.55
N GLU A 124 16.88 -0.11 -12.98
CA GLU A 124 18.31 -0.37 -13.01
C GLU A 124 18.81 -0.53 -14.46
N GLY A 125 18.08 -1.27 -15.30
CA GLY A 125 18.34 -1.36 -16.73
C GLY A 125 18.27 -0.02 -17.48
N LEU A 126 17.55 0.97 -16.94
CA LEU A 126 17.47 2.34 -17.46
C LEU A 126 18.53 3.29 -16.87
N GLY A 127 19.41 2.76 -16.00
CA GLY A 127 20.57 3.47 -15.47
C GLY A 127 20.38 4.05 -14.06
N CYS A 128 19.34 3.69 -13.32
CA CYS A 128 19.26 3.96 -11.89
C CYS A 128 20.04 2.88 -11.11
N GLY A 129 20.87 3.27 -10.14
CA GLY A 129 21.49 2.30 -9.23
C GLY A 129 20.47 1.72 -8.25
N LEU A 130 20.62 0.43 -7.92
CA LEU A 130 19.74 -0.28 -6.96
C LEU A 130 20.58 -1.09 -5.98
N THR A 131 20.31 -0.97 -4.69
CA THR A 131 20.81 -1.90 -3.66
C THR A 131 19.63 -2.47 -2.86
N LEU A 132 19.50 -3.79 -2.89
CA LEU A 132 18.50 -4.51 -2.07
C LEU A 132 19.12 -4.90 -0.73
N VAL A 133 18.43 -4.53 0.36
CA VAL A 133 18.89 -4.69 1.75
C VAL A 133 17.91 -5.46 2.61
N ASP A 134 18.36 -5.97 3.74
CA ASP A 134 17.49 -6.44 4.81
C ASP A 134 16.92 -5.24 5.59
N ALA A 135 15.71 -4.79 5.23
CA ALA A 135 15.09 -3.66 5.89
C ALA A 135 14.59 -3.96 7.32
N THR A 136 14.74 -5.19 7.83
CA THR A 136 14.51 -5.50 9.25
C THR A 136 15.68 -5.03 10.13
N ASP A 137 16.79 -4.63 9.51
CA ASP A 137 17.99 -4.05 10.15
C ASP A 137 18.36 -2.72 9.49
N ALA A 138 18.17 -1.61 10.21
CA ALA A 138 18.52 -0.28 9.72
C ALA A 138 20.03 -0.11 9.42
N ALA A 139 20.91 -0.88 10.07
CA ALA A 139 22.35 -0.84 9.79
C ALA A 139 22.67 -1.39 8.39
N ASP A 140 21.88 -2.36 7.88
CA ASP A 140 22.04 -2.84 6.50
C ASP A 140 21.63 -1.74 5.50
N VAL A 141 20.55 -1.01 5.80
CA VAL A 141 20.13 0.15 5.01
C VAL A 141 21.24 1.21 5.00
N GLU A 142 21.83 1.55 6.15
CA GLU A 142 22.89 2.57 6.26
C GLU A 142 24.12 2.23 5.42
N ARG A 143 24.56 0.97 5.46
CA ARG A 143 25.72 0.49 4.67
C ARG A 143 25.52 0.62 3.16
N ALA A 144 24.27 0.56 2.70
CA ALA A 144 23.92 0.65 1.28
C ALA A 144 23.81 2.09 0.75
N ILE A 145 23.76 3.10 1.63
CA ILE A 145 23.65 4.50 1.21
C ILE A 145 24.91 4.99 0.51
N THR A 146 24.74 5.63 -0.63
CA THR A 146 25.79 6.26 -1.43
C THR A 146 25.51 7.75 -1.62
N PRO A 147 26.45 8.56 -2.08
CA PRO A 147 26.19 9.97 -2.42
C PRO A 147 25.12 10.18 -3.50
N ARG A 148 24.86 9.14 -4.30
CA ARG A 148 23.83 9.15 -5.35
C ARG A 148 22.46 8.68 -4.86
N THR A 149 22.35 8.16 -3.63
CA THR A 149 21.07 7.72 -3.08
C THR A 149 20.09 8.88 -2.98
N ARG A 150 18.87 8.69 -3.49
CA ARG A 150 17.79 9.68 -3.47
C ARG A 150 16.66 9.27 -2.56
N LEU A 151 16.39 7.98 -2.51
CA LEU A 151 15.30 7.46 -1.68
C LEU A 151 15.61 6.08 -1.10
N VAL A 152 14.92 5.79 -0.01
CA VAL A 152 14.82 4.46 0.60
C VAL A 152 13.38 4.00 0.46
N PHE A 153 13.15 2.77 -0.06
CA PHE A 153 11.82 2.20 -0.30
C PHE A 153 11.62 0.91 0.49
N VAL A 154 10.60 0.87 1.36
CA VAL A 154 10.26 -0.32 2.14
C VAL A 154 8.75 -0.57 2.17
N GLU A 155 8.35 -1.81 2.49
CA GLU A 155 6.97 -2.17 2.88
C GLU A 155 6.88 -2.23 4.40
N THR A 156 5.71 -1.92 4.96
CA THR A 156 5.47 -2.04 6.42
C THR A 156 5.54 -3.47 6.88
N ILE A 157 4.83 -4.37 6.19
CA ILE A 157 4.83 -5.81 6.37
C ILE A 157 5.03 -6.44 4.99
N ALA A 158 6.03 -7.28 4.86
CA ALA A 158 6.35 -7.96 3.60
C ALA A 158 5.35 -9.07 3.26
N ASN A 159 5.14 -9.31 1.97
CA ASN A 159 4.33 -10.39 1.43
C ASN A 159 5.24 -11.36 0.64
N PRO A 160 5.31 -12.66 1.00
CA PRO A 160 4.40 -13.42 1.88
C PRO A 160 4.93 -13.69 3.30
N GLY A 161 6.20 -13.44 3.57
CA GLY A 161 6.88 -13.90 4.79
C GLY A 161 6.60 -13.05 6.04
N THR A 162 5.83 -11.98 5.90
CA THR A 162 5.39 -11.06 6.96
C THR A 162 6.52 -10.36 7.74
N GLN A 163 7.74 -10.27 7.19
CA GLN A 163 8.82 -9.50 7.80
C GLN A 163 8.37 -8.04 7.99
N VAL A 164 8.69 -7.47 9.15
CA VAL A 164 8.40 -6.08 9.48
C VAL A 164 9.69 -5.27 9.41
N ALA A 165 9.73 -4.25 8.56
CA ALA A 165 10.88 -3.36 8.43
C ALA A 165 11.15 -2.60 9.73
N ASP A 166 12.41 -2.20 9.99
CA ASP A 166 12.76 -1.32 11.11
C ASP A 166 12.39 0.14 10.77
N LEU A 167 11.07 0.38 10.74
CA LEU A 167 10.48 1.59 10.19
C LEU A 167 10.99 2.88 10.85
N GLU A 168 11.15 2.88 12.17
CA GLU A 168 11.54 4.07 12.93
C GLU A 168 13.03 4.38 12.76
N ALA A 169 13.90 3.38 12.87
CA ALA A 169 15.33 3.59 12.70
C ALA A 169 15.69 3.99 11.27
N ILE A 170 15.03 3.37 10.25
CA ILE A 170 15.20 3.76 8.83
C ILE A 170 14.70 5.19 8.61
N GLY A 171 13.55 5.56 9.17
CA GLY A 171 13.01 6.91 9.04
C GLY A 171 13.92 7.97 9.66
N LYS A 172 14.49 7.70 10.85
CA LYS A 172 15.49 8.55 11.48
C LYS A 172 16.73 8.71 10.62
N LEU A 173 17.27 7.59 10.12
CA LEU A 173 18.43 7.57 9.21
C LEU A 173 18.17 8.42 7.95
N CYS A 174 17.02 8.25 7.32
CA CYS A 174 16.64 9.03 6.13
C CYS A 174 16.55 10.52 6.43
N GLY A 175 15.96 10.91 7.58
CA GLY A 175 15.89 12.31 8.02
C GLY A 175 17.26 12.93 8.23
N GLU A 176 18.18 12.24 8.90
CA GLU A 176 19.55 12.67 9.14
C GLU A 176 20.38 12.82 7.85
N ARG A 177 20.15 11.93 6.88
CA ARG A 177 20.84 11.93 5.59
C ARG A 177 20.15 12.78 4.51
N GLY A 178 18.97 13.36 4.81
CA GLY A 178 18.18 14.14 3.84
C GLY A 178 17.65 13.30 2.67
N LEU A 179 17.40 12.01 2.87
CA LEU A 179 16.87 11.07 1.89
C LEU A 179 15.34 11.02 1.94
N LEU A 180 14.72 10.87 0.78
CA LEU A 180 13.28 10.64 0.71
C LEU A 180 12.96 9.22 1.21
N TYR A 181 12.19 9.13 2.29
CA TYR A 181 11.68 7.86 2.81
C TYR A 181 10.31 7.56 2.21
N VAL A 182 10.21 6.46 1.46
CA VAL A 182 8.98 5.98 0.82
C VAL A 182 8.56 4.67 1.47
N VAL A 183 7.34 4.64 1.98
CA VAL A 183 6.80 3.45 2.66
C VAL A 183 5.55 2.98 1.93
N ASP A 184 5.55 1.73 1.47
CA ASP A 184 4.33 1.06 1.02
C ASP A 184 3.55 0.56 2.25
N ASN A 185 2.39 1.19 2.47
CA ASN A 185 1.53 0.95 3.63
C ASN A 185 0.34 0.01 3.31
N THR A 186 0.41 -0.68 2.18
CA THR A 186 -0.70 -1.51 1.68
C THR A 186 -1.15 -2.57 2.69
N MET A 187 -0.21 -3.20 3.40
CA MET A 187 -0.51 -4.33 4.27
C MET A 187 -1.08 -3.92 5.62
N THR A 188 -0.63 -2.81 6.19
CA THR A 188 -1.14 -2.25 7.46
C THR A 188 -2.32 -1.33 7.25
N THR A 189 -2.44 -0.72 6.08
CA THR A 189 -3.36 0.39 5.83
C THR A 189 -3.14 1.57 6.79
N PRO A 190 -3.61 2.78 6.49
CA PRO A 190 -3.52 3.91 7.41
C PRO A 190 -4.37 3.74 8.68
N TYR A 191 -5.18 2.69 8.77
CA TYR A 191 -5.94 2.36 9.97
C TYR A 191 -5.09 1.70 11.07
N LEU A 192 -4.20 0.77 10.67
CA LEU A 192 -3.31 0.11 11.64
C LEU A 192 -2.03 0.91 11.90
N PHE A 193 -1.56 1.67 10.90
CA PHE A 193 -0.31 2.42 11.00
C PHE A 193 -0.28 3.60 10.04
N ARG A 194 0.33 4.70 10.47
CA ARG A 194 0.60 5.88 9.64
C ARG A 194 2.09 6.11 9.51
N PRO A 195 2.70 5.84 8.36
CA PRO A 195 4.14 5.98 8.16
C PRO A 195 4.71 7.39 8.40
N LYS A 196 3.88 8.42 8.38
CA LYS A 196 4.24 9.77 8.81
C LYS A 196 4.87 9.79 10.20
N THR A 197 4.41 8.95 11.13
CA THR A 197 4.89 8.89 12.50
C THR A 197 6.34 8.45 12.63
N VAL A 198 6.87 7.80 11.60
CA VAL A 198 8.26 7.35 11.49
C VAL A 198 9.05 8.12 10.42
N GLY A 199 8.57 9.29 9.99
CA GLY A 199 9.30 10.17 9.09
C GLY A 199 9.17 9.84 7.59
N ALA A 200 8.24 8.98 7.19
CA ALA A 200 8.00 8.75 5.76
C ALA A 200 7.55 10.04 5.06
N GLY A 201 8.26 10.44 4.01
CA GLY A 201 7.91 11.59 3.19
C GLY A 201 6.77 11.27 2.23
N LEU A 202 6.81 10.08 1.63
CA LEU A 202 5.76 9.58 0.75
C LEU A 202 5.26 8.22 1.24
N VAL A 203 3.95 8.02 1.14
CA VAL A 203 3.26 6.76 1.43
C VAL A 203 2.59 6.25 0.17
N VAL A 204 2.83 4.96 -0.14
CA VAL A 204 2.15 4.26 -1.23
C VAL A 204 1.08 3.33 -0.63
N ASN A 205 -0.06 3.25 -1.29
CA ASN A 205 -1.11 2.28 -0.98
C ASN A 205 -1.63 1.65 -2.27
N SER A 206 -1.69 0.32 -2.34
CA SER A 206 -2.54 -0.36 -3.30
C SER A 206 -3.98 -0.32 -2.80
N LEU A 207 -4.77 0.58 -3.38
CA LEU A 207 -6.19 0.76 -3.01
C LEU A 207 -7.05 -0.46 -3.37
N THR A 208 -6.54 -1.30 -4.26
CA THR A 208 -7.10 -2.59 -4.66
C THR A 208 -7.32 -3.53 -3.47
N LYS A 209 -6.48 -3.39 -2.42
CA LYS A 209 -6.40 -4.28 -1.27
C LYS A 209 -7.41 -3.86 -0.19
N SER A 210 -7.05 -3.94 1.06
CA SER A 210 -7.95 -3.72 2.20
C SER A 210 -8.66 -2.37 2.20
N ILE A 211 -8.10 -1.31 1.60
CA ILE A 211 -8.81 -0.02 1.51
C ILE A 211 -10.08 -0.16 0.69
N GLY A 212 -10.03 -0.75 -0.51
CA GLY A 212 -11.22 -1.10 -1.30
C GLY A 212 -11.99 -2.28 -0.68
N GLY A 213 -11.30 -3.34 -0.31
CA GLY A 213 -11.75 -4.46 0.53
C GLY A 213 -12.76 -5.43 -0.10
N HIS A 214 -13.15 -5.25 -1.35
CA HIS A 214 -14.24 -6.01 -1.98
C HIS A 214 -13.82 -6.76 -3.25
N GLY A 215 -12.53 -6.70 -3.65
CA GLY A 215 -12.04 -7.38 -4.84
C GLY A 215 -12.67 -6.92 -6.17
N ASN A 216 -13.29 -5.73 -6.20
CA ASN A 216 -14.11 -5.26 -7.32
C ASN A 216 -13.61 -3.98 -7.98
N ALA A 217 -12.43 -3.48 -7.58
CA ALA A 217 -11.80 -2.30 -8.16
C ALA A 217 -10.27 -2.38 -8.04
N LEU A 218 -9.56 -1.95 -9.07
CA LEU A 218 -8.12 -1.72 -9.02
C LEU A 218 -7.87 -0.23 -8.70
N GLY A 219 -6.82 0.05 -7.94
CA GLY A 219 -6.40 1.41 -7.66
C GLY A 219 -5.08 1.47 -6.92
N GLY A 220 -4.43 2.62 -6.98
CA GLY A 220 -3.23 2.94 -6.23
C GLY A 220 -3.24 4.39 -5.79
N ALA A 221 -2.42 4.74 -4.81
CA ALA A 221 -2.26 6.11 -4.35
C ALA A 221 -0.83 6.38 -3.90
N VAL A 222 -0.40 7.63 -4.08
CA VAL A 222 0.77 8.21 -3.44
C VAL A 222 0.31 9.40 -2.61
N THR A 223 0.56 9.36 -1.31
CA THR A 223 0.25 10.44 -0.37
C THR A 223 1.54 11.09 0.11
N ASP A 224 1.63 12.41 -0.02
CA ASP A 224 2.68 13.20 0.60
C ASP A 224 2.26 13.51 2.06
N THR A 225 3.10 13.11 3.01
CA THR A 225 2.85 13.30 4.44
C THR A 225 3.16 14.71 4.91
N GLY A 226 3.92 15.47 4.10
CA GLY A 226 4.40 16.80 4.39
C GLY A 226 5.56 16.88 5.39
N VAL A 227 6.21 15.75 5.73
CA VAL A 227 7.42 15.76 6.59
C VAL A 227 8.70 15.96 5.80
N PHE A 228 8.72 15.59 4.51
CA PHE A 228 9.91 15.73 3.68
C PHE A 228 10.03 17.16 3.13
N ASP A 229 11.23 17.74 3.24
CA ASP A 229 11.54 19.05 2.69
C ASP A 229 11.94 18.94 1.21
N TRP A 230 10.99 19.17 0.31
CA TRP A 230 11.20 19.09 -1.13
C TRP A 230 12.19 20.14 -1.69
N SER A 231 12.51 21.19 -0.96
CA SER A 231 13.54 22.15 -1.37
C SER A 231 14.93 21.51 -1.45
N ARG A 232 15.14 20.44 -0.69
CA ARG A 232 16.39 19.65 -0.64
C ARG A 232 16.44 18.54 -1.70
N PHE A 233 15.35 18.25 -2.39
CA PHE A 233 15.31 17.18 -3.39
C PHE A 233 15.76 17.68 -4.75
N ALA A 234 16.98 17.27 -5.18
CA ALA A 234 17.65 17.82 -6.34
C ALA A 234 16.91 17.63 -7.68
N ASN A 235 15.95 16.69 -7.76
CA ASN A 235 15.29 16.33 -9.00
C ASN A 235 13.96 17.04 -9.24
N ILE A 236 13.55 17.97 -8.38
CA ILE A 236 12.39 18.81 -8.69
C ILE A 236 12.73 19.74 -9.85
N ALA A 237 11.97 19.61 -10.94
CA ALA A 237 12.17 20.45 -12.12
C ALA A 237 11.61 21.86 -11.89
N GLU A 238 12.31 22.88 -12.44
CA GLU A 238 11.98 24.29 -12.25
C GLU A 238 10.50 24.65 -12.47
N PRO A 239 9.79 24.11 -13.51
CA PRO A 239 8.37 24.43 -13.69
C PRO A 239 7.47 24.01 -12.53
N TYR A 240 7.93 23.11 -11.66
CA TYR A 240 7.15 22.58 -10.52
C TYR A 240 7.56 23.21 -9.17
N LYS A 241 8.60 24.02 -9.13
CA LYS A 241 9.00 24.84 -7.98
C LYS A 241 8.12 26.07 -7.86
N LYS A 242 6.81 25.85 -7.67
CA LYS A 242 5.81 26.93 -7.56
C LYS A 242 5.17 26.91 -6.16
N GLY A 243 4.99 28.09 -5.59
CA GLY A 243 4.41 28.23 -4.25
C GLY A 243 5.33 27.64 -3.17
N GLU A 244 4.72 27.14 -2.11
CA GLU A 244 5.43 26.55 -0.97
C GLU A 244 6.14 25.24 -1.37
N PRO A 245 7.42 25.05 -0.98
CA PRO A 245 8.18 23.85 -1.28
C PRO A 245 7.47 22.55 -0.92
N ARG A 246 6.67 22.57 0.13
CA ARG A 246 5.88 21.41 0.62
C ARG A 246 5.02 20.75 -0.46
N GLY A 247 4.60 21.48 -1.51
CA GLY A 247 3.76 20.94 -2.58
C GLY A 247 4.53 20.44 -3.82
N TRP A 248 5.82 20.68 -3.91
CA TRP A 248 6.57 20.50 -5.18
C TRP A 248 6.63 19.04 -5.63
N GLY A 249 6.93 18.12 -4.71
CA GLY A 249 7.04 16.70 -5.03
C GLY A 249 5.73 16.12 -5.55
N LEU A 250 4.64 16.38 -4.84
CA LEU A 250 3.32 15.88 -5.24
C LEU A 250 2.85 16.51 -6.57
N LEU A 251 3.16 17.80 -6.80
CA LEU A 251 2.88 18.45 -8.07
C LEU A 251 3.65 17.80 -9.22
N GLN A 252 4.95 17.49 -9.03
CA GLN A 252 5.75 16.80 -10.04
C GLN A 252 5.22 15.38 -10.30
N ILE A 253 4.87 14.64 -9.27
CA ILE A 253 4.26 13.30 -9.39
C ILE A 253 2.93 13.38 -10.17
N ARG A 254 2.07 14.35 -9.86
CA ARG A 254 0.80 14.55 -10.59
C ARG A 254 1.02 14.90 -12.06
N LYS A 255 2.02 15.72 -12.37
CA LYS A 255 2.27 16.18 -13.75
C LYS A 255 3.06 15.13 -14.54
N ARG A 256 4.24 14.71 -14.09
CA ARG A 256 5.08 13.75 -14.81
C ARG A 256 4.61 12.31 -14.63
N GLY A 257 4.24 11.93 -13.39
CA GLY A 257 3.84 10.57 -13.06
C GLY A 257 2.43 10.23 -13.52
N LEU A 258 1.44 11.09 -13.27
CA LEU A 258 0.06 10.78 -13.64
C LEU A 258 -0.30 11.31 -15.03
N ARG A 259 -0.21 12.62 -15.22
CA ARG A 259 -0.68 13.28 -16.47
C ARG A 259 0.03 12.77 -17.72
N ASP A 260 1.38 12.69 -17.66
CA ASP A 260 2.19 12.41 -18.84
C ASP A 260 2.24 10.91 -19.15
N ILE A 261 2.27 10.05 -18.12
CA ILE A 261 2.22 8.57 -18.26
C ILE A 261 0.80 8.10 -18.57
N GLY A 262 -0.22 8.78 -18.04
CA GLY A 262 -1.62 8.41 -18.30
C GLY A 262 -2.14 7.27 -17.41
N ALA A 263 -1.50 6.98 -16.30
CA ALA A 263 -1.86 5.91 -15.35
C ALA A 263 -3.08 6.27 -14.48
N THR A 264 -4.13 6.82 -15.09
CA THR A 264 -5.28 7.44 -14.44
C THR A 264 -6.26 6.41 -13.90
N LEU A 265 -6.69 6.59 -12.65
CA LEU A 265 -7.77 5.83 -12.04
C LEU A 265 -9.11 6.18 -12.70
N ALA A 266 -9.88 5.18 -13.10
CA ALA A 266 -11.23 5.38 -13.62
C ALA A 266 -12.19 5.85 -12.51
N ALA A 267 -13.12 6.74 -12.84
CA ALA A 267 -14.03 7.35 -11.86
C ALA A 267 -14.93 6.32 -11.15
N ASP A 268 -15.38 5.28 -11.85
CA ASP A 268 -16.16 4.19 -11.26
C ASP A 268 -15.35 3.35 -10.27
N ALA A 269 -14.09 3.06 -10.57
CA ALA A 269 -13.19 2.41 -9.63
C ALA A 269 -12.91 3.29 -8.41
N ALA A 270 -12.68 4.60 -8.61
CA ALA A 270 -12.51 5.56 -7.52
C ALA A 270 -13.74 5.60 -6.60
N HIS A 271 -14.94 5.58 -7.16
CA HIS A 271 -16.19 5.56 -6.40
C HIS A 271 -16.33 4.28 -5.56
N ARG A 272 -16.08 3.09 -6.14
CA ARG A 272 -16.12 1.81 -5.42
C ARG A 272 -15.11 1.76 -4.28
N ILE A 273 -13.89 2.23 -4.53
CA ILE A 273 -12.84 2.30 -3.51
C ILE A 273 -13.23 3.27 -2.39
N ALA A 274 -13.78 4.43 -2.73
CA ALA A 274 -14.24 5.42 -1.74
C ALA A 274 -15.33 4.83 -0.82
N THR A 275 -16.29 4.09 -1.39
CA THR A 275 -17.33 3.37 -0.65
C THR A 275 -16.73 2.29 0.25
N GLY A 276 -15.81 1.47 -0.28
CA GLY A 276 -15.12 0.44 0.51
C GLY A 276 -14.31 1.01 1.68
N ALA A 277 -13.65 2.15 1.46
CA ALA A 277 -12.87 2.82 2.50
C ALA A 277 -13.70 3.23 3.73
N GLU A 278 -14.98 3.51 3.58
CA GLU A 278 -15.87 3.93 4.67
C GLU A 278 -16.00 2.88 5.79
N THR A 279 -15.89 1.61 5.45
CA THR A 279 -15.94 0.49 6.41
C THR A 279 -14.57 -0.08 6.76
N LEU A 280 -13.48 0.59 6.36
CA LEU A 280 -12.11 0.08 6.55
C LEU A 280 -11.83 -0.33 7.99
N ALA A 281 -12.19 0.50 8.97
CA ALA A 281 -11.93 0.24 10.38
C ALA A 281 -12.61 -1.06 10.85
N LEU A 282 -13.89 -1.22 10.54
CA LEU A 282 -14.67 -2.40 10.93
C LEU A 282 -14.11 -3.68 10.32
N ARG A 283 -13.74 -3.62 9.04
CA ARG A 283 -13.17 -4.77 8.32
C ARG A 283 -11.79 -5.14 8.83
N MET A 284 -10.93 -4.15 9.06
CA MET A 284 -9.58 -4.40 9.57
C MET A 284 -9.60 -4.95 11.00
N ASP A 285 -10.44 -4.42 11.91
CA ASP A 285 -10.55 -4.95 13.26
C ASP A 285 -10.96 -6.44 13.23
N ARG A 286 -11.98 -6.80 12.42
CA ARG A 286 -12.46 -8.20 12.31
C ARG A 286 -11.42 -9.10 11.63
N ALA A 287 -10.84 -8.68 10.49
CA ALA A 287 -9.90 -9.50 9.75
C ALA A 287 -8.58 -9.73 10.52
N CYS A 288 -8.09 -8.71 11.24
CA CYS A 288 -6.89 -8.86 12.08
C CYS A 288 -7.11 -9.77 13.28
N ASP A 289 -8.30 -9.69 13.93
CA ASP A 289 -8.67 -10.61 15.02
C ASP A 289 -8.73 -12.05 14.49
N ASN A 290 -9.43 -12.26 13.39
CA ASN A 290 -9.51 -13.58 12.74
C ASN A 290 -8.11 -14.11 12.38
N ALA A 291 -7.24 -13.27 11.83
CA ALA A 291 -5.89 -13.66 11.43
C ALA A 291 -5.03 -14.08 12.62
N LEU A 292 -5.05 -13.32 13.71
CA LEU A 292 -4.30 -13.66 14.92
C LEU A 292 -4.81 -14.94 15.57
N ARG A 293 -6.13 -15.09 15.70
CA ARG A 293 -6.74 -16.31 16.27
C ARG A 293 -6.43 -17.54 15.42
N LEU A 294 -6.56 -17.45 14.08
CA LEU A 294 -6.25 -18.54 13.17
C LEU A 294 -4.74 -18.87 13.21
N ALA A 295 -3.86 -17.87 13.20
CA ALA A 295 -2.40 -18.06 13.29
C ALA A 295 -2.01 -18.75 14.62
N THR A 296 -2.61 -18.34 15.74
CA THR A 296 -2.37 -18.94 17.05
C THR A 296 -2.83 -20.40 17.09
N TRP A 297 -4.00 -20.69 16.54
CA TRP A 297 -4.52 -22.06 16.46
C TRP A 297 -3.64 -22.93 15.56
N LEU A 298 -3.28 -22.46 14.36
CA LEU A 298 -2.41 -23.19 13.43
C LEU A 298 -1.03 -23.49 14.03
N ALA A 299 -0.45 -22.57 14.79
CA ALA A 299 0.87 -22.77 15.41
C ALA A 299 0.88 -23.93 16.43
N ALA A 300 -0.27 -24.35 16.91
CA ALA A 300 -0.43 -25.49 17.84
C ALA A 300 -0.82 -26.80 17.13
N GLN A 301 -1.02 -26.79 15.81
CA GLN A 301 -1.51 -27.99 15.12
C GLN A 301 -0.35 -28.92 14.71
N PRO A 302 -0.52 -30.24 14.90
CA PRO A 302 0.39 -31.22 14.32
C PRO A 302 0.33 -31.14 12.80
N GLY A 303 1.52 -31.25 12.14
CA GLY A 303 1.63 -31.11 10.69
C GLY A 303 1.79 -29.69 10.18
N VAL A 304 1.83 -28.70 11.07
CA VAL A 304 2.20 -27.32 10.76
C VAL A 304 3.60 -27.05 11.30
N LYS A 305 4.54 -26.80 10.41
CA LYS A 305 5.97 -26.64 10.72
C LYS A 305 6.28 -25.22 11.26
N ARG A 306 5.66 -24.21 10.68
CA ARG A 306 5.90 -22.81 11.01
C ARG A 306 4.69 -21.94 10.65
N VAL A 307 4.40 -20.93 11.46
CA VAL A 307 3.41 -19.90 11.17
C VAL A 307 4.07 -18.52 11.28
N ASN A 308 3.89 -17.71 10.25
CA ASN A 308 4.40 -16.33 10.20
C ASN A 308 3.22 -15.37 10.32
N HIS A 309 3.13 -14.64 11.42
CA HIS A 309 2.19 -13.54 11.63
C HIS A 309 2.76 -12.58 12.68
N PRO A 310 2.83 -11.25 12.41
CA PRO A 310 3.50 -10.30 13.31
C PRO A 310 2.90 -10.19 14.71
N GLY A 311 1.66 -10.63 14.89
CA GLY A 311 0.97 -10.70 16.18
C GLY A 311 1.39 -11.88 17.07
N LEU A 312 2.08 -12.90 16.56
CA LEU A 312 2.58 -14.02 17.36
C LEU A 312 3.87 -13.62 18.09
N GLU A 313 4.01 -13.99 19.36
CA GLU A 313 5.23 -13.72 20.13
C GLU A 313 6.49 -14.42 19.56
N THR A 314 6.29 -15.50 18.82
CA THR A 314 7.35 -16.24 18.12
C THR A 314 7.85 -15.55 16.83
N HIS A 315 7.14 -14.50 16.36
CA HIS A 315 7.56 -13.77 15.17
C HIS A 315 8.81 -12.92 15.45
N PRO A 316 9.85 -12.96 14.60
CA PRO A 316 11.12 -12.26 14.87
C PRO A 316 10.98 -10.75 15.13
N GLN A 317 10.02 -10.10 14.47
CA GLN A 317 9.77 -8.67 14.62
C GLN A 317 8.48 -8.37 15.43
N HIS A 318 8.01 -9.30 16.28
CA HIS A 318 6.81 -9.10 17.10
C HIS A 318 6.87 -7.81 17.93
N ALA A 319 8.01 -7.55 18.58
CA ALA A 319 8.18 -6.35 19.41
C ALA A 319 7.96 -5.06 18.59
N ASN A 320 8.51 -4.98 17.39
CA ASN A 320 8.35 -3.85 16.49
C ASN A 320 6.90 -3.71 16.02
N ALA A 321 6.28 -4.82 15.59
CA ALA A 321 4.89 -4.82 15.17
C ALA A 321 3.94 -4.36 16.29
N LYS A 322 4.14 -4.86 17.51
CA LYS A 322 3.36 -4.47 18.70
C LYS A 322 3.55 -3.00 19.08
N ARG A 323 4.74 -2.45 18.85
CA ARG A 323 5.06 -1.05 19.15
C ARG A 323 4.39 -0.09 18.17
N TRP A 324 4.38 -0.42 16.86
CA TRP A 324 3.97 0.52 15.81
C TRP A 324 2.55 0.30 15.31
N PHE A 325 2.08 -0.94 15.25
CA PHE A 325 0.81 -1.27 14.61
C PHE A 325 -0.30 -1.47 15.65
N LYS A 326 -1.50 -1.03 15.30
CA LYS A 326 -2.69 -1.29 16.10
C LYS A 326 -2.98 -2.80 16.24
N ALA A 327 -2.64 -3.60 15.21
CA ALA A 327 -2.74 -5.06 15.17
C ALA A 327 -1.73 -5.64 14.18
N GLY A 328 -1.47 -6.95 14.22
CA GLY A 328 -0.49 -7.66 13.38
C GLY A 328 -0.84 -7.76 11.88
N GLY A 329 -1.96 -7.19 11.44
CA GLY A 329 -2.44 -7.27 10.06
C GLY A 329 -3.34 -8.49 9.80
N ALA A 330 -3.89 -8.55 8.59
CA ALA A 330 -4.78 -9.63 8.15
C ALA A 330 -4.08 -10.65 7.24
N LEU A 331 -2.77 -10.49 7.01
CA LEU A 331 -1.96 -11.44 6.24
C LEU A 331 -1.18 -12.35 7.17
N MET A 332 -1.19 -13.64 6.86
CA MET A 332 -0.33 -14.64 7.48
C MET A 332 0.20 -15.61 6.43
N SER A 333 1.24 -16.35 6.78
CA SER A 333 1.65 -17.53 6.02
C SER A 333 2.03 -18.65 6.96
N PHE A 334 1.94 -19.90 6.48
CA PHE A 334 2.36 -21.06 7.24
C PHE A 334 2.95 -22.13 6.33
N GLU A 335 3.79 -22.96 6.89
CA GLU A 335 4.40 -24.11 6.22
C GLU A 335 3.81 -25.39 6.80
N LEU A 336 3.41 -26.30 5.93
CA LEU A 336 3.11 -27.68 6.31
C LEU A 336 4.43 -28.48 6.44
N ASP A 337 4.39 -29.56 7.23
CA ASP A 337 5.45 -30.53 7.30
C ASP A 337 5.73 -31.14 5.91
N ASP A 338 6.98 -31.53 5.67
CA ASP A 338 7.45 -32.00 4.36
C ASP A 338 6.71 -33.26 3.86
N ALA A 339 6.04 -34.00 4.75
CA ALA A 339 5.22 -35.17 4.42
C ALA A 339 3.82 -34.81 3.90
N ARG A 340 3.40 -33.53 3.98
CA ARG A 340 2.05 -33.07 3.63
C ARG A 340 2.04 -32.28 2.32
N ASP A 341 1.05 -32.59 1.48
CA ASP A 341 0.85 -31.89 0.21
C ASP A 341 0.04 -30.61 0.41
N CYS A 342 0.69 -29.44 0.23
CA CYS A 342 0.04 -28.14 0.37
C CYS A 342 -1.05 -27.89 -0.69
N LEU A 343 -0.95 -28.50 -1.87
CA LEU A 343 -1.96 -28.39 -2.91
C LEU A 343 -3.21 -29.20 -2.52
N ALA A 344 -3.01 -30.45 -2.07
CA ALA A 344 -4.09 -31.28 -1.57
C ALA A 344 -4.79 -30.62 -0.37
N PHE A 345 -4.03 -30.02 0.56
CA PHE A 345 -4.59 -29.22 1.65
C PHE A 345 -5.52 -28.09 1.13
N LEU A 346 -5.00 -27.27 0.21
CA LEU A 346 -5.78 -26.14 -0.36
C LEU A 346 -7.04 -26.63 -1.06
N ASP A 347 -6.97 -27.78 -1.76
CA ASP A 347 -8.14 -28.33 -2.46
C ASP A 347 -9.24 -28.81 -1.52
N ARG A 348 -8.91 -29.10 -0.26
CA ARG A 348 -9.87 -29.49 0.79
C ARG A 348 -10.57 -28.32 1.51
N LEU A 349 -10.13 -27.09 1.25
CA LEU A 349 -10.78 -25.90 1.80
C LEU A 349 -12.06 -25.59 1.01
N ASP A 350 -13.18 -25.43 1.70
CA ASP A 350 -14.49 -25.10 1.13
C ASP A 350 -14.86 -23.62 1.26
N VAL A 351 -14.56 -23.00 2.42
CA VAL A 351 -14.83 -21.60 2.71
C VAL A 351 -13.76 -20.70 2.08
N VAL A 352 -12.51 -21.11 2.18
CA VAL A 352 -11.37 -20.33 1.71
C VAL A 352 -11.23 -20.42 0.20
N ILE A 353 -11.17 -19.27 -0.46
CA ILE A 353 -11.04 -19.15 -1.92
C ILE A 353 -9.57 -19.23 -2.34
N LYS A 354 -9.26 -20.07 -3.33
CA LYS A 354 -7.93 -20.16 -3.95
C LYS A 354 -7.74 -18.96 -4.88
N SER A 355 -7.05 -17.91 -4.40
CA SER A 355 -6.86 -16.66 -5.15
C SER A 355 -5.55 -15.97 -4.78
N SER A 356 -4.88 -15.38 -5.77
CA SER A 356 -3.68 -14.57 -5.58
C SER A 356 -3.96 -13.18 -4.99
N HIS A 357 -5.21 -12.76 -4.92
CA HIS A 357 -5.62 -11.50 -4.30
C HIS A 357 -5.37 -11.50 -2.78
N LEU A 358 -5.45 -10.34 -2.14
CA LEU A 358 -5.38 -10.16 -0.69
C LEU A 358 -6.15 -8.91 -0.26
N GLY A 359 -6.52 -8.83 1.02
CA GLY A 359 -7.25 -7.70 1.58
C GLY A 359 -8.71 -7.63 1.15
N ASP A 360 -9.30 -8.77 0.76
CA ASP A 360 -10.72 -8.93 0.49
C ASP A 360 -11.50 -9.23 1.79
N ASN A 361 -12.80 -9.05 1.75
CA ASN A 361 -13.71 -9.47 2.83
C ASN A 361 -13.75 -11.00 3.00
N ARG A 362 -13.39 -11.75 1.95
CA ARG A 362 -13.30 -13.20 1.95
C ARG A 362 -11.89 -13.65 2.23
N THR A 363 -11.75 -14.76 2.93
CA THR A 363 -10.46 -15.40 3.17
C THR A 363 -9.94 -16.04 1.89
N LEU A 364 -8.70 -15.71 1.52
CA LEU A 364 -8.04 -16.14 0.30
C LEU A 364 -6.73 -16.85 0.63
N ALA A 365 -6.44 -17.95 -0.06
CA ALA A 365 -5.19 -18.69 0.13
C ALA A 365 -4.54 -19.08 -1.19
N ILE A 366 -3.19 -19.15 -1.20
CA ILE A 366 -2.40 -19.64 -2.34
C ILE A 366 -1.15 -20.41 -1.89
N PRO A 367 -0.70 -21.40 -2.69
CA PRO A 367 0.61 -22.01 -2.55
C PRO A 367 1.65 -21.07 -3.16
N VAL A 368 2.45 -20.42 -2.31
CA VAL A 368 3.35 -19.30 -2.69
C VAL A 368 4.35 -19.71 -3.76
N ALA A 369 5.07 -20.81 -3.54
CA ALA A 369 6.14 -21.29 -4.42
C ALA A 369 5.63 -21.70 -5.80
N HIS A 370 4.40 -22.21 -5.86
CA HIS A 370 3.77 -22.72 -7.07
C HIS A 370 2.98 -21.65 -7.86
N THR A 371 2.89 -20.42 -7.33
CA THR A 371 2.11 -19.32 -7.92
C THR A 371 2.93 -18.05 -8.05
N ILE A 372 2.81 -17.11 -7.12
CA ILE A 372 3.40 -15.76 -7.22
C ILE A 372 4.93 -15.73 -7.19
N PHE A 373 5.60 -16.84 -6.84
CA PHE A 373 7.06 -17.00 -6.87
C PHE A 373 7.53 -18.11 -7.82
N TRP A 374 6.64 -18.63 -8.67
CA TRP A 374 6.97 -19.69 -9.64
C TRP A 374 8.11 -19.29 -10.59
N GLU A 375 8.01 -18.10 -11.20
CA GLU A 375 8.97 -17.60 -12.18
C GLU A 375 10.38 -17.36 -11.60
N MET A 376 10.49 -17.22 -10.26
CA MET A 376 11.75 -16.97 -9.58
C MET A 376 12.70 -18.19 -9.61
N GLY A 377 12.18 -19.40 -9.81
CA GLY A 377 12.91 -20.64 -9.76
C GLY A 377 13.25 -21.14 -8.34
N ALA A 378 13.47 -22.44 -8.19
CA ALA A 378 13.62 -23.10 -6.89
C ALA A 378 14.82 -22.58 -6.07
N GLN A 379 16.00 -22.39 -6.70
CA GLN A 379 17.20 -21.93 -6.02
C GLN A 379 17.02 -20.54 -5.37
N ARG A 380 16.37 -19.60 -6.10
CA ARG A 380 16.15 -18.25 -5.60
C ARG A 380 15.06 -18.21 -4.52
N ARG A 381 14.00 -19.02 -4.65
CA ARG A 381 12.99 -19.20 -3.60
C ARG A 381 13.62 -19.70 -2.30
N GLN A 382 14.48 -20.72 -2.38
CA GLN A 382 15.19 -21.28 -1.22
C GLN A 382 16.07 -20.21 -0.53
N ALA A 383 16.80 -19.40 -1.31
CA ALA A 383 17.60 -18.29 -0.78
C ALA A 383 16.76 -17.22 -0.06
N MET A 384 15.47 -17.10 -0.40
CA MET A 384 14.51 -16.21 0.25
C MET A 384 13.72 -16.85 1.39
N GLY A 385 14.01 -18.11 1.74
CA GLY A 385 13.29 -18.86 2.77
C GLY A 385 11.84 -19.22 2.39
N ILE A 386 11.55 -19.32 1.09
CA ILE A 386 10.24 -19.70 0.57
C ILE A 386 10.23 -21.19 0.29
N ALA A 387 9.65 -21.95 1.22
CA ALA A 387 9.46 -23.39 1.09
C ALA A 387 8.38 -23.73 0.05
N ASP A 388 8.49 -24.91 -0.56
CA ASP A 388 7.47 -25.37 -1.52
C ASP A 388 6.10 -25.62 -0.83
N SER A 389 6.10 -25.94 0.47
CA SER A 389 4.89 -26.11 1.30
C SER A 389 4.33 -24.81 1.88
N LEU A 390 4.94 -23.64 1.56
CA LEU A 390 4.48 -22.35 2.09
C LEU A 390 3.13 -21.93 1.49
N ILE A 391 2.14 -21.77 2.36
CA ILE A 391 0.81 -21.26 2.04
C ILE A 391 0.67 -19.83 2.60
N ARG A 392 0.27 -18.88 1.76
CA ARG A 392 -0.12 -17.54 2.20
C ARG A 392 -1.64 -17.46 2.33
N VAL A 393 -2.10 -16.89 3.44
CA VAL A 393 -3.53 -16.64 3.72
C VAL A 393 -3.75 -15.15 3.94
N SER A 394 -4.67 -14.56 3.16
CA SER A 394 -5.24 -13.25 3.43
C SER A 394 -6.58 -13.46 4.11
N VAL A 395 -6.63 -13.23 5.40
CA VAL A 395 -7.79 -13.55 6.22
C VAL A 395 -8.86 -12.48 6.06
N GLY A 396 -10.10 -12.91 5.88
CA GLY A 396 -11.28 -12.09 5.71
C GLY A 396 -12.08 -11.87 7.00
N ILE A 397 -13.36 -11.53 6.82
CA ILE A 397 -14.26 -11.15 7.91
C ILE A 397 -15.33 -12.21 8.23
N GLU A 398 -15.17 -13.43 7.75
CA GLU A 398 -16.03 -14.56 8.03
C GLU A 398 -16.10 -14.82 9.53
N ASP A 399 -17.04 -15.66 9.96
CA ASP A 399 -17.06 -16.13 11.33
C ASP A 399 -15.86 -17.03 11.60
N HIS A 400 -15.15 -16.71 12.69
CA HIS A 400 -13.86 -17.35 12.98
C HIS A 400 -13.99 -18.87 13.13
N GLU A 401 -15.06 -19.35 13.73
CA GLU A 401 -15.24 -20.78 13.97
C GLU A 401 -15.45 -21.56 12.66
N ASP A 402 -16.06 -20.92 11.65
CA ASP A 402 -16.19 -21.52 10.32
C ASP A 402 -14.84 -21.63 9.61
N LEU A 403 -14.02 -20.55 9.70
CA LEU A 403 -12.66 -20.61 9.19
C LEU A 403 -11.83 -21.67 9.88
N ARG A 404 -11.87 -21.73 11.22
CA ARG A 404 -11.15 -22.75 11.99
C ARG A 404 -11.56 -24.16 11.58
N ALA A 405 -12.88 -24.43 11.49
CA ALA A 405 -13.41 -25.73 11.11
C ALA A 405 -13.00 -26.14 9.68
N ASP A 406 -12.95 -25.17 8.74
CA ASP A 406 -12.50 -25.40 7.37
C ASP A 406 -11.02 -25.85 7.32
N PHE A 407 -10.14 -25.14 8.05
CA PHE A 407 -8.73 -25.50 8.17
C PHE A 407 -8.50 -26.82 8.89
N GLU A 408 -9.25 -27.07 9.99
CA GLU A 408 -9.18 -28.32 10.77
C GLU A 408 -9.50 -29.54 9.91
N ARG A 409 -10.61 -29.47 9.16
CA ARG A 409 -11.02 -30.50 8.22
C ARG A 409 -9.97 -30.74 7.13
N ALA A 410 -9.42 -29.67 6.56
CA ALA A 410 -8.41 -29.77 5.51
C ALA A 410 -7.10 -30.38 6.04
N LEU A 411 -6.65 -30.02 7.25
CA LEU A 411 -5.46 -30.57 7.89
C LEU A 411 -5.62 -32.07 8.24
N ALA A 412 -6.81 -32.50 8.63
CA ALA A 412 -7.09 -33.89 8.95
C ALA A 412 -7.09 -34.81 7.72
N ALA A 413 -7.22 -34.24 6.51
CA ALA A 413 -7.35 -34.99 5.26
C ALA A 413 -6.01 -35.17 4.49
N VAL A 414 -4.89 -34.60 4.97
CA VAL A 414 -3.57 -34.62 4.29
C VAL A 414 -2.44 -35.10 5.18
#